data_3bcec7a8385f19d7e849ce942b298d8d
#
_entry.id   3bcec7a8385f19d7e849ce942b298d8d
#
_cell.length_a   1.000
_cell.length_b   1.000
_cell.length_c   1.000
_cell.angle_alpha   90.00
_cell.angle_beta   90.00
_cell.angle_gamma   90.00
#
_symmetry.space_group_name_H-M   'P 1'
#
loop_
_entity.id
_entity.type
_entity.pdbx_description
1 polymer ?
#
loop_
_entity_poly.entity_id
_entity_poly.type
_entity_poly.pdbx_seq_one_letter_code
_entity_poly.pdbx_strand_id
1 'polypeptide(L)'
;MFNTSPFLESLAHPSRRAFLGSLGAVVSSAFLPRAASAIAPTPEVLSRAQIEQLLKPLLITTDPALFQFAVNVYQHCILGRIQPAEPPLRHAWLVPGGVYVGQWLWDTTFLTDLLAILPGRQEFIRGVYQNYWDFQNRWNQAKPEYAHGMVANFIAPDSGPPSFSGKDWLTFPSYSQAPLLAWGVERVFRRNHDLELVRQALPGLEAFHNWYWRERGLDGVGLVTVGSYDGVVRRARYETYDNEVDLDTLRLTPHPGRAAGAGNGPWYGDICIPANTSYLLLSEACLIRLAEAVGDRALAHRRRPFLKKGIRAMRSHMWDEAQGCFLAVGRDGMRKLSVATIGGMVPLQAGIPTAAQAARMAGALSSPHWRTPLPLPSVDRFDARYRSDGFWRGDVWPSTVYQTVSGLARYGHRRLAGELAGQLLDNALKAGVSEHYDSQTGAPLGVPNLGMSAVILTMALEGLSPRHAIRVA
;
A
#
# COMPACT_ATOMS: atom_id res chain seq x y z
N MET A 1 -19.14 2.07 28.56
CA MET A 1 -17.94 2.87 28.28
C MET A 1 -17.29 2.29 27.05
N PHE A 2 -17.42 2.94 25.92
CA PHE A 2 -16.87 2.47 24.66
C PHE A 2 -15.37 2.79 24.66
N ASN A 3 -14.55 1.76 24.70
CA ASN A 3 -13.10 1.89 24.59
C ASN A 3 -12.77 2.31 23.15
N THR A 4 -12.46 3.60 22.96
CA THR A 4 -12.12 4.17 21.66
C THR A 4 -10.81 3.60 21.18
N SER A 5 -10.75 3.18 19.92
CA SER A 5 -9.50 2.75 19.27
C SER A 5 -8.51 3.91 19.27
N PRO A 6 -7.20 3.68 19.51
CA PRO A 6 -6.15 4.73 19.40
C PRO A 6 -6.20 5.53 18.10
N PHE A 7 -6.79 4.95 17.07
CA PHE A 7 -7.02 5.57 15.77
C PHE A 7 -8.05 6.71 15.80
N LEU A 8 -9.11 6.58 16.61
CA LEU A 8 -10.14 7.64 16.73
C LEU A 8 -9.66 8.78 17.63
N GLU A 9 -8.83 8.52 18.63
CA GLU A 9 -8.23 9.54 19.49
C GLU A 9 -7.22 10.41 18.76
N SER A 10 -6.44 9.83 17.83
CA SER A 10 -5.53 10.58 16.95
C SER A 10 -6.24 11.58 16.03
N LEU A 11 -7.54 11.43 15.81
CA LEU A 11 -8.36 12.36 15.05
C LEU A 11 -8.90 13.55 15.89
N ALA A 12 -8.71 13.53 17.22
CA ALA A 12 -9.34 14.50 18.12
C ALA A 12 -8.45 15.70 18.53
N HIS A 13 -7.13 15.68 18.30
CA HIS A 13 -6.25 16.78 18.73
C HIS A 13 -5.19 17.16 17.69
N PRO A 14 -5.42 18.19 16.87
CA PRO A 14 -4.33 19.04 16.38
C PRO A 14 -4.00 20.08 17.47
N SER A 15 -2.73 20.15 17.88
CA SER A 15 -2.24 21.18 18.77
C SER A 15 -2.49 22.59 18.20
N ARG A 16 -3.31 23.38 18.91
CA ARG A 16 -3.68 24.75 18.58
C ARG A 16 -2.54 25.74 18.88
N ARG A 17 -1.35 25.60 18.33
CA ARG A 17 -0.33 26.65 18.38
C ARG A 17 0.60 26.55 17.18
N ALA A 18 0.23 27.18 16.09
CA ALA A 18 1.06 27.83 15.08
C ALA A 18 0.28 28.00 13.76
N PHE A 19 -0.77 28.85 13.74
CA PHE A 19 -1.31 29.33 12.46
C PHE A 19 -2.12 30.62 12.69
N LEU A 20 -1.42 31.72 12.87
CA LEU A 20 -1.98 33.05 12.63
C LEU A 20 -0.85 33.92 12.04
N GLY A 21 -0.97 34.23 10.79
CA GLY A 21 -0.13 35.23 10.12
C GLY A 21 -0.06 35.04 8.61
N SER A 22 -1.06 35.50 7.89
CA SER A 22 -1.02 36.31 6.67
C SER A 22 -2.28 36.13 5.82
N LEU A 23 -3.20 37.03 6.00
CA LEU A 23 -4.24 37.37 5.03
C LEU A 23 -3.64 38.39 4.04
N GLY A 24 -3.77 38.12 2.73
CA GLY A 24 -3.44 39.11 1.73
C GLY A 24 -3.57 38.62 0.29
N ALA A 25 -4.56 39.16 -0.42
CA ALA A 25 -4.70 39.31 -1.85
C ALA A 25 -5.21 38.11 -2.68
N VAL A 26 -6.50 38.17 -2.98
CA VAL A 26 -7.15 37.53 -4.14
C VAL A 26 -6.66 38.24 -5.41
N VAL A 27 -5.95 37.51 -6.29
CA VAL A 27 -5.70 37.94 -7.68
C VAL A 27 -6.31 36.88 -8.60
N SER A 28 -7.32 37.32 -9.33
CA SER A 28 -7.94 36.62 -10.45
C SER A 28 -6.90 36.47 -11.57
N SER A 29 -6.48 35.24 -11.89
CA SER A 29 -5.61 35.01 -13.04
C SER A 29 -6.33 34.21 -14.13
N ALA A 30 -6.44 34.88 -15.30
CA ALA A 30 -6.98 34.36 -16.53
C ALA A 30 -6.21 33.09 -17.01
N PHE A 31 -6.96 32.15 -17.56
CA PHE A 31 -6.41 30.97 -18.24
C PHE A 31 -5.55 31.38 -19.44
N LEU A 32 -4.24 31.21 -19.32
CA LEU A 32 -3.33 31.15 -20.45
C LEU A 32 -3.04 29.67 -20.80
N PRO A 33 -2.98 29.28 -22.09
CA PRO A 33 -2.65 27.91 -22.47
C PRO A 33 -1.22 27.60 -22.03
N ARG A 34 -1.07 26.56 -21.23
CA ARG A 34 0.22 26.07 -20.76
C ARG A 34 1.01 25.54 -21.97
N ALA A 35 2.16 26.12 -22.25
CA ALA A 35 3.13 25.66 -23.23
C ALA A 35 3.48 24.18 -22.99
N ALA A 36 3.69 23.43 -24.08
CA ALA A 36 4.13 22.05 -24.06
C ALA A 36 5.34 21.90 -23.12
N SER A 37 5.19 21.08 -22.11
CA SER A 37 6.23 20.78 -21.13
C SER A 37 7.43 20.19 -21.86
N ALA A 38 8.59 20.82 -21.75
CA ALA A 38 9.85 20.27 -22.18
C ALA A 38 10.03 18.88 -21.53
N ILE A 39 10.45 17.89 -22.31
CA ILE A 39 10.81 16.55 -21.87
C ILE A 39 11.80 16.72 -20.72
N ALA A 40 11.41 16.25 -19.52
CA ALA A 40 12.30 16.30 -18.38
C ALA A 40 13.61 15.55 -18.70
N PRO A 41 14.77 16.05 -18.29
CA PRO A 41 16.04 15.40 -18.59
C PRO A 41 16.04 13.96 -18.07
N THR A 42 16.65 13.06 -18.84
CA THR A 42 16.84 11.65 -18.46
C THR A 42 17.41 11.59 -17.04
N PRO A 43 16.85 10.75 -16.14
CA PRO A 43 17.36 10.66 -14.79
C PRO A 43 18.86 10.33 -14.80
N GLU A 44 19.67 11.17 -14.16
CA GLU A 44 21.10 10.92 -14.04
C GLU A 44 21.32 9.66 -13.21
N VAL A 45 22.02 8.68 -13.77
CA VAL A 45 22.39 7.45 -13.05
C VAL A 45 23.53 7.80 -12.10
N LEU A 46 23.20 7.99 -10.83
CA LEU A 46 24.19 8.28 -9.79
C LEU A 46 25.10 7.08 -9.54
N SER A 47 26.42 7.31 -9.47
CA SER A 47 27.37 6.32 -9.01
C SER A 47 27.16 6.03 -7.51
N ARG A 48 27.64 4.86 -7.06
CA ARG A 48 27.60 4.50 -5.63
C ARG A 48 28.18 5.59 -4.73
N ALA A 49 29.32 6.16 -5.10
CA ALA A 49 29.99 7.21 -4.32
C ALA A 49 29.13 8.48 -4.23
N GLN A 50 28.44 8.86 -5.30
CA GLN A 50 27.51 10.00 -5.29
C GLN A 50 26.29 9.71 -4.40
N ILE A 51 25.79 8.47 -4.39
CA ILE A 51 24.69 8.07 -3.49
C ILE A 51 25.15 8.11 -2.03
N GLU A 52 26.35 7.61 -1.71
CA GLU A 52 26.93 7.69 -0.37
C GLU A 52 27.06 9.15 0.09
N GLN A 53 27.59 10.02 -0.78
CA GLN A 53 27.71 11.45 -0.51
C GLN A 53 26.36 12.12 -0.28
N LEU A 54 25.32 11.74 -1.06
CA LEU A 54 23.97 12.25 -0.92
C LEU A 54 23.34 11.82 0.41
N LEU A 55 23.52 10.56 0.82
CA LEU A 55 22.86 9.98 1.99
C LEU A 55 23.57 10.33 3.32
N LYS A 56 24.87 10.57 3.29
CA LYS A 56 25.68 10.84 4.49
C LYS A 56 25.15 11.99 5.38
N PRO A 57 24.69 13.14 4.84
CA PRO A 57 24.10 14.19 5.66
C PRO A 57 22.65 13.91 6.07
N LEU A 58 21.97 12.96 5.43
CA LEU A 58 20.54 12.69 5.63
C LEU A 58 20.28 11.53 6.59
N LEU A 59 21.18 10.54 6.63
CA LEU A 59 20.98 9.32 7.40
C LEU A 59 22.05 9.20 8.50
N ILE A 60 21.59 9.21 9.75
CA ILE A 60 22.46 9.16 10.93
C ILE A 60 22.36 7.77 11.55
N THR A 61 23.43 7.01 11.48
CA THR A 61 23.61 5.73 12.18
C THR A 61 25.07 5.55 12.60
N THR A 62 25.29 4.82 13.69
CA THR A 62 26.63 4.44 14.16
C THR A 62 27.08 3.10 13.59
N ASP A 63 26.20 2.39 12.90
CA ASP A 63 26.49 1.10 12.28
C ASP A 63 26.87 1.27 10.80
N PRO A 64 28.16 1.08 10.43
CA PRO A 64 28.59 1.19 9.04
C PRO A 64 27.92 0.17 8.10
N ALA A 65 27.64 -1.04 8.57
CA ALA A 65 26.99 -2.07 7.75
C ALA A 65 25.56 -1.66 7.41
N LEU A 66 24.83 -1.10 8.37
CA LEU A 66 23.49 -0.59 8.17
C LEU A 66 23.47 0.64 7.23
N PHE A 67 24.49 1.53 7.30
CA PHE A 67 24.63 2.63 6.35
C PHE A 67 24.88 2.10 4.93
N GLN A 68 25.77 1.12 4.75
CA GLN A 68 26.03 0.50 3.46
C GLN A 68 24.81 -0.25 2.92
N PHE A 69 24.01 -0.85 3.80
CA PHE A 69 22.72 -1.42 3.42
C PHE A 69 21.77 -0.34 2.88
N ALA A 70 21.67 0.80 3.55
CA ALA A 70 20.85 1.92 3.06
C ALA A 70 21.34 2.41 1.67
N VAL A 71 22.64 2.54 1.46
CA VAL A 71 23.23 2.89 0.15
C VAL A 71 22.81 1.88 -0.92
N ASN A 72 22.90 0.57 -0.63
CA ASN A 72 22.48 -0.48 -1.56
C ASN A 72 20.97 -0.39 -1.90
N VAL A 73 20.12 -0.17 -0.88
CA VAL A 73 18.68 0.01 -1.08
C VAL A 73 18.40 1.21 -1.98
N TYR A 74 19.01 2.36 -1.69
CA TYR A 74 18.82 3.54 -2.55
C TYR A 74 19.33 3.32 -3.97
N GLN A 75 20.48 2.67 -4.14
CA GLN A 75 21.06 2.41 -5.45
C GLN A 75 20.19 1.48 -6.28
N HIS A 76 19.77 0.35 -5.72
CA HIS A 76 19.17 -0.75 -6.49
C HIS A 76 17.65 -0.81 -6.40
N CYS A 77 17.07 -0.40 -5.27
CA CYS A 77 15.62 -0.51 -5.07
C CYS A 77 14.89 0.81 -5.31
N ILE A 78 15.56 1.96 -5.26
CA ILE A 78 14.91 3.27 -5.36
C ILE A 78 15.40 4.05 -6.60
N LEU A 79 16.64 4.54 -6.60
CA LEU A 79 17.15 5.40 -7.67
C LEU A 79 17.30 4.62 -8.98
N GLY A 80 17.75 3.38 -8.92
CA GLY A 80 17.82 2.48 -10.09
C GLY A 80 16.45 2.04 -10.63
N ARG A 81 15.34 2.48 -10.02
CA ARG A 81 13.96 2.19 -10.46
C ARG A 81 13.30 3.36 -11.17
N ILE A 82 13.96 4.50 -11.25
CA ILE A 82 13.47 5.68 -11.96
C ILE A 82 13.58 5.45 -13.46
N GLN A 83 12.47 5.67 -14.17
CA GLN A 83 12.36 5.57 -15.63
C GLN A 83 11.99 6.93 -16.22
N PRO A 84 12.45 7.26 -17.44
CA PRO A 84 12.04 8.46 -18.14
C PRO A 84 10.56 8.41 -18.51
N ALA A 85 9.97 9.56 -18.79
CA ALA A 85 8.63 9.64 -19.35
C ALA A 85 8.55 8.89 -20.68
N GLU A 86 7.55 8.06 -20.83
CA GLU A 86 7.28 7.30 -22.05
C GLU A 86 5.78 7.06 -22.18
N PRO A 87 5.17 7.24 -23.35
CA PRO A 87 3.74 7.02 -23.52
C PRO A 87 3.29 5.63 -23.02
N PRO A 88 2.14 5.53 -22.35
CA PRO A 88 1.21 6.61 -22.00
C PRO A 88 1.56 7.38 -20.72
N LEU A 89 2.68 7.06 -20.08
CA LEU A 89 3.21 7.70 -18.88
C LEU A 89 3.85 9.05 -19.28
N ARG A 90 3.17 10.13 -18.98
CA ARG A 90 3.58 11.49 -19.39
C ARG A 90 4.68 12.09 -18.52
N HIS A 91 4.86 11.53 -17.32
CA HIS A 91 5.89 11.94 -16.38
C HIS A 91 6.85 10.78 -16.15
N ALA A 92 8.07 11.07 -15.71
CA ALA A 92 9.00 10.05 -15.25
C ALA A 92 8.33 9.21 -14.14
N TRP A 93 8.66 7.93 -14.06
CA TRP A 93 7.94 6.95 -13.29
C TRP A 93 8.87 5.96 -12.57
N LEU A 94 8.29 5.06 -11.80
CA LEU A 94 9.00 4.07 -10.99
C LEU A 94 8.58 2.67 -11.40
N VAL A 95 9.57 1.81 -11.70
CA VAL A 95 9.37 0.39 -11.96
C VAL A 95 9.68 -0.41 -10.70
N PRO A 96 8.92 -1.47 -10.33
CA PRO A 96 9.29 -2.32 -9.20
C PRO A 96 10.62 -3.05 -9.40
N GLY A 97 10.88 -3.50 -10.61
CA GLY A 97 12.09 -4.21 -11.01
C GLY A 97 11.85 -5.64 -11.51
N GLY A 98 12.89 -6.26 -12.02
CA GLY A 98 12.82 -7.61 -12.55
C GLY A 98 11.81 -7.75 -13.69
N VAL A 99 10.88 -8.67 -13.54
CA VAL A 99 9.81 -8.95 -14.53
C VAL A 99 8.63 -7.97 -14.48
N TYR A 100 8.57 -7.11 -13.47
CA TYR A 100 7.47 -6.17 -13.27
C TYR A 100 7.70 -4.90 -14.10
N VAL A 101 7.19 -4.88 -15.32
CA VAL A 101 7.26 -3.72 -16.21
C VAL A 101 6.11 -2.77 -15.93
N GLY A 102 6.36 -1.44 -15.96
CA GLY A 102 5.36 -0.41 -15.74
C GLY A 102 5.34 0.16 -14.32
N GLN A 103 4.53 1.19 -14.14
CA GLN A 103 4.31 1.85 -12.85
C GLN A 103 3.20 1.14 -12.10
N TRP A 104 3.56 0.39 -11.06
CA TRP A 104 2.63 -0.38 -10.23
C TRP A 104 2.12 0.44 -9.05
N LEU A 105 0.81 0.38 -8.81
CA LEU A 105 0.13 1.21 -7.80
C LEU A 105 0.65 0.96 -6.37
N TRP A 106 0.64 -0.29 -5.95
CA TRP A 106 1.08 -0.70 -4.62
C TRP A 106 2.57 -0.37 -4.39
N ASP A 107 3.43 -0.75 -5.34
CA ASP A 107 4.89 -0.55 -5.27
C ASP A 107 5.25 0.93 -5.17
N THR A 108 4.58 1.77 -5.95
CA THR A 108 4.79 3.23 -5.96
C THR A 108 4.70 3.83 -4.55
N THR A 109 3.80 3.33 -3.70
CA THR A 109 3.60 3.90 -2.36
C THR A 109 4.80 3.68 -1.44
N PHE A 110 5.48 2.55 -1.56
CA PHE A 110 6.69 2.25 -0.79
C PHE A 110 7.93 2.98 -1.33
N LEU A 111 8.05 3.03 -2.66
CA LEU A 111 9.16 3.69 -3.34
C LEU A 111 9.18 5.20 -3.09
N THR A 112 8.02 5.86 -3.19
CA THR A 112 7.92 7.31 -3.02
C THR A 112 8.13 7.77 -1.58
N ASP A 113 7.84 6.94 -0.55
CA ASP A 113 8.17 7.25 0.84
C ASP A 113 9.67 7.47 1.05
N LEU A 114 10.51 6.58 0.51
CA LEU A 114 11.96 6.70 0.62
C LEU A 114 12.53 7.80 -0.28
N LEU A 115 11.97 8.00 -1.47
CA LEU A 115 12.34 9.11 -2.35
C LEU A 115 12.07 10.48 -1.71
N ALA A 116 11.00 10.59 -0.92
CA ALA A 116 10.64 11.83 -0.26
C ALA A 116 11.63 12.29 0.83
N ILE A 117 12.55 11.42 1.25
CA ILE A 117 13.67 11.76 2.15
C ILE A 117 14.76 12.55 1.41
N LEU A 118 14.90 12.33 0.10
CA LEU A 118 15.90 12.99 -0.72
C LEU A 118 15.46 14.41 -1.08
N PRO A 119 16.34 15.41 -0.96
CA PRO A 119 16.03 16.79 -1.33
C PRO A 119 15.76 16.91 -2.84
N GLY A 120 14.89 17.85 -3.22
CA GLY A 120 14.62 18.18 -4.63
C GLY A 120 13.81 17.14 -5.40
N ARG A 121 13.15 16.17 -4.73
CA ARG A 121 12.36 15.10 -5.38
C ARG A 121 10.86 15.38 -5.46
N GLN A 122 10.38 16.53 -4.97
CA GLN A 122 8.95 16.85 -4.90
C GLN A 122 8.29 16.84 -6.27
N GLU A 123 8.86 17.52 -7.26
CA GLU A 123 8.30 17.59 -8.61
C GLU A 123 8.24 16.22 -9.28
N PHE A 124 9.31 15.42 -9.15
CA PHE A 124 9.35 14.05 -9.65
C PHE A 124 8.22 13.22 -9.02
N ILE A 125 8.07 13.25 -7.69
CA ILE A 125 7.05 12.48 -6.98
C ILE A 125 5.64 12.93 -7.40
N ARG A 126 5.41 14.25 -7.57
CA ARG A 126 4.13 14.76 -8.09
C ARG A 126 3.84 14.20 -9.49
N GLY A 127 4.84 14.14 -10.37
CA GLY A 127 4.71 13.54 -11.70
C GLY A 127 4.35 12.06 -11.65
N VAL A 128 4.99 11.28 -10.75
CA VAL A 128 4.67 9.86 -10.56
C VAL A 128 3.20 9.67 -10.19
N TYR A 129 2.66 10.46 -9.25
CA TYR A 129 1.25 10.38 -8.90
C TYR A 129 0.34 10.95 -10.00
N GLN A 130 0.77 11.98 -10.73
CA GLN A 130 0.02 12.54 -11.85
C GLN A 130 -0.24 11.52 -12.95
N ASN A 131 0.69 10.60 -13.21
CA ASN A 131 0.48 9.51 -14.15
C ASN A 131 -0.79 8.70 -13.83
N TYR A 132 -1.09 8.44 -12.54
CA TYR A 132 -2.33 7.75 -12.15
C TYR A 132 -3.57 8.59 -12.42
N TRP A 133 -3.53 9.89 -12.13
CA TRP A 133 -4.68 10.78 -12.31
C TRP A 133 -4.96 11.05 -13.78
N ASP A 134 -3.92 11.23 -14.59
CA ASP A 134 -4.05 11.39 -16.04
C ASP A 134 -4.68 10.15 -16.67
N PHE A 135 -4.25 8.96 -16.24
CA PHE A 135 -4.75 7.71 -16.74
C PHE A 135 -6.19 7.44 -16.27
N GLN A 136 -6.49 7.67 -14.99
CA GLN A 136 -7.83 7.58 -14.41
C GLN A 136 -8.82 8.48 -15.18
N ASN A 137 -8.46 9.74 -15.42
CA ASN A 137 -9.30 10.70 -16.11
C ASN A 137 -9.55 10.31 -17.57
N ARG A 138 -8.55 9.76 -18.27
CA ARG A 138 -8.71 9.28 -19.63
C ARG A 138 -9.71 8.14 -19.72
N TRP A 139 -9.74 7.24 -18.73
CA TRP A 139 -10.72 6.18 -18.67
C TRP A 139 -12.12 6.68 -18.38
N ASN A 140 -12.25 7.63 -17.46
CA ASN A 140 -13.55 8.23 -17.15
C ASN A 140 -14.21 8.85 -18.40
N GLN A 141 -13.42 9.30 -19.38
CA GLN A 141 -13.93 9.83 -20.64
C GLN A 141 -14.33 8.76 -21.67
N ALA A 142 -13.63 7.62 -21.67
CA ALA A 142 -13.72 6.62 -22.73
C ALA A 142 -14.47 5.34 -22.33
N LYS A 143 -14.87 5.17 -21.05
CA LYS A 143 -15.34 3.89 -20.51
C LYS A 143 -16.69 3.96 -19.81
N PRO A 144 -17.36 2.80 -19.61
CA PRO A 144 -18.61 2.74 -18.88
C PRO A 144 -18.53 3.35 -17.48
N GLU A 145 -19.62 3.92 -17.01
CA GLU A 145 -19.72 4.62 -15.73
C GLU A 145 -19.21 3.77 -14.54
N TYR A 146 -19.41 2.47 -14.55
CA TYR A 146 -18.93 1.57 -13.49
C TYR A 146 -17.42 1.50 -13.36
N ALA A 147 -16.65 1.86 -14.40
CA ALA A 147 -15.19 1.96 -14.33
C ALA A 147 -14.68 3.35 -13.92
N HIS A 148 -15.57 4.34 -13.83
CA HIS A 148 -15.17 5.71 -13.46
C HIS A 148 -14.63 5.76 -12.04
N GLY A 149 -13.46 6.36 -11.88
CA GLY A 149 -12.75 6.47 -10.62
C GLY A 149 -11.73 5.36 -10.35
N MET A 150 -11.78 4.24 -11.09
CA MET A 150 -10.81 3.17 -10.91
C MET A 150 -9.39 3.64 -11.26
N VAL A 151 -8.43 3.23 -10.46
CA VAL A 151 -7.00 3.31 -10.78
C VAL A 151 -6.51 1.92 -11.15
N ALA A 152 -5.76 1.79 -12.24
CA ALA A 152 -5.17 0.53 -12.67
C ALA A 152 -4.20 -0.02 -11.63
N ASN A 153 -4.06 -1.34 -11.60
CA ASN A 153 -3.01 -1.97 -10.81
C ASN A 153 -1.61 -1.55 -11.29
N PHE A 154 -1.41 -1.39 -12.60
CA PHE A 154 -0.20 -0.77 -13.17
C PHE A 154 -0.49 -0.07 -14.49
N ILE A 155 0.43 0.80 -14.91
CA ILE A 155 0.43 1.48 -16.20
C ILE A 155 1.71 1.05 -16.91
N ALA A 156 1.58 0.29 -18.01
CA ALA A 156 2.72 -0.14 -18.81
C ALA A 156 3.11 0.92 -19.86
N PRO A 157 4.40 1.10 -20.16
CA PRO A 157 4.85 1.90 -21.28
C PRO A 157 4.54 1.20 -22.61
N ASP A 158 4.42 1.98 -23.70
CA ASP A 158 4.13 1.43 -25.03
C ASP A 158 5.26 0.51 -25.55
N SER A 159 6.50 0.71 -25.10
CA SER A 159 7.65 -0.16 -25.39
C SER A 159 7.67 -1.47 -24.59
N GLY A 160 6.75 -1.62 -23.62
CA GLY A 160 6.72 -2.81 -22.76
C GLY A 160 6.50 -4.10 -23.54
N PRO A 161 6.96 -5.26 -23.00
CA PRO A 161 6.81 -6.54 -23.68
C PRO A 161 5.32 -6.88 -23.91
N PRO A 162 4.97 -7.50 -25.04
CA PRO A 162 3.59 -7.82 -25.42
C PRO A 162 2.79 -8.59 -24.36
N SER A 163 3.46 -9.42 -23.56
CA SER A 163 2.85 -10.20 -22.47
C SER A 163 2.31 -9.34 -21.33
N PHE A 164 2.81 -8.11 -21.18
CA PHE A 164 2.35 -7.12 -20.19
C PHE A 164 1.71 -5.90 -20.87
N SER A 165 2.06 -5.64 -22.11
CA SER A 165 1.57 -4.56 -22.94
C SER A 165 0.35 -4.96 -23.77
N GLY A 166 -0.43 -5.94 -23.35
CA GLY A 166 -1.68 -6.15 -24.04
C GLY A 166 -2.33 -4.79 -24.22
N LYS A 167 -2.55 -4.35 -25.48
CA LYS A 167 -3.20 -3.06 -25.78
C LYS A 167 -4.49 -2.88 -25.00
N ASP A 168 -5.09 -3.99 -24.56
CA ASP A 168 -6.25 -4.05 -23.70
C ASP A 168 -6.03 -3.46 -22.31
N TRP A 169 -4.83 -3.56 -21.73
CA TRP A 169 -4.48 -2.95 -20.44
C TRP A 169 -4.45 -1.42 -20.49
N LEU A 170 -3.98 -0.87 -21.59
CA LEU A 170 -3.93 0.57 -21.80
C LEU A 170 -5.30 1.15 -22.12
N THR A 171 -6.18 0.33 -22.70
CA THR A 171 -7.52 0.76 -23.07
C THR A 171 -8.58 0.47 -22.04
N PHE A 172 -8.41 -0.62 -21.24
CA PHE A 172 -9.35 -1.00 -20.18
C PHE A 172 -8.67 -1.95 -19.18
N PRO A 173 -8.20 -1.48 -18.02
CA PRO A 173 -7.69 -2.38 -17.01
C PRO A 173 -8.83 -3.23 -16.45
N SER A 174 -8.58 -4.51 -16.35
CA SER A 174 -9.58 -5.44 -15.85
C SER A 174 -9.65 -5.48 -14.32
N TYR A 175 -8.67 -4.91 -13.62
CA TYR A 175 -8.57 -4.91 -12.16
C TYR A 175 -7.72 -3.76 -11.64
N SER A 176 -7.85 -3.47 -10.35
CA SER A 176 -7.03 -2.52 -9.61
C SER A 176 -5.98 -3.26 -8.77
N GLN A 177 -5.43 -2.59 -7.78
CA GLN A 177 -4.50 -3.13 -6.80
C GLN A 177 -4.94 -2.72 -5.38
N ALA A 178 -4.26 -3.23 -4.34
CA ALA A 178 -4.50 -2.83 -2.96
C ALA A 178 -4.58 -1.29 -2.83
N PRO A 179 -5.69 -0.73 -2.27
CA PRO A 179 -5.97 0.70 -2.35
C PRO A 179 -5.14 1.54 -1.37
N LEU A 180 -3.83 1.61 -1.59
CA LEU A 180 -2.87 2.29 -0.70
C LEU A 180 -2.40 3.67 -1.17
N LEU A 181 -2.93 4.22 -2.29
CA LEU A 181 -2.43 5.51 -2.81
C LEU A 181 -2.55 6.66 -1.80
N ALA A 182 -3.67 6.77 -1.06
CA ALA A 182 -3.79 7.83 -0.06
C ALA A 182 -2.80 7.66 1.10
N TRP A 183 -2.48 6.42 1.47
CA TRP A 183 -1.42 6.13 2.43
C TRP A 183 -0.05 6.55 1.88
N GLY A 184 0.25 6.24 0.62
CA GLY A 184 1.50 6.66 -0.03
C GLY A 184 1.65 8.18 -0.08
N VAL A 185 0.61 8.91 -0.50
CA VAL A 185 0.60 10.40 -0.51
C VAL A 185 0.82 10.96 0.91
N GLU A 186 0.16 10.39 1.94
CA GLU A 186 0.36 10.83 3.32
C GLU A 186 1.80 10.57 3.81
N ARG A 187 2.38 9.43 3.44
CA ARG A 187 3.78 9.11 3.75
C ARG A 187 4.74 10.18 3.19
N VAL A 188 4.60 10.49 1.90
CA VAL A 188 5.38 11.55 1.25
C VAL A 188 5.16 12.89 1.93
N PHE A 189 3.91 13.28 2.18
CA PHE A 189 3.57 14.54 2.85
C PHE A 189 4.21 14.65 4.24
N ARG A 190 4.24 13.57 5.01
CA ARG A 190 4.90 13.54 6.33
C ARG A 190 6.42 13.72 6.26
N ARG A 191 7.06 13.32 5.14
CA ARG A 191 8.51 13.45 4.94
C ARG A 191 8.92 14.87 4.50
N ASN A 192 8.18 15.47 3.58
CA ASN A 192 8.61 16.67 2.88
C ASN A 192 7.62 17.84 2.91
N HIS A 193 6.47 17.68 3.58
CA HIS A 193 5.41 18.69 3.72
C HIS A 193 4.88 19.26 2.39
N ASP A 194 4.88 18.48 1.30
CA ASP A 194 4.43 18.90 -0.02
C ASP A 194 2.89 19.01 -0.09
N LEU A 195 2.35 20.19 0.26
CA LEU A 195 0.92 20.47 0.18
C LEU A 195 0.38 20.50 -1.26
N GLU A 196 1.25 20.77 -2.23
CA GLU A 196 0.83 20.77 -3.64
C GLU A 196 0.54 19.35 -4.12
N LEU A 197 1.38 18.36 -3.76
CA LEU A 197 1.07 16.95 -3.99
C LEU A 197 -0.28 16.57 -3.37
N VAL A 198 -0.57 17.02 -2.15
CA VAL A 198 -1.84 16.72 -1.49
C VAL A 198 -3.01 17.26 -2.28
N ARG A 199 -2.98 18.57 -2.65
CA ARG A 199 -4.05 19.21 -3.44
C ARG A 199 -4.28 18.52 -4.79
N GLN A 200 -3.19 18.16 -5.47
CA GLN A 200 -3.22 17.45 -6.74
C GLN A 200 -3.87 16.06 -6.62
N ALA A 201 -3.59 15.35 -5.53
CA ALA A 201 -4.03 13.96 -5.35
C ALA A 201 -5.48 13.82 -4.88
N LEU A 202 -6.01 14.75 -4.08
CA LEU A 202 -7.31 14.60 -3.42
C LEU A 202 -8.47 14.24 -4.35
N PRO A 203 -8.67 14.89 -5.53
CA PRO A 203 -9.79 14.53 -6.41
C PRO A 203 -9.69 13.09 -6.93
N GLY A 204 -8.51 12.65 -7.34
CA GLY A 204 -8.28 11.30 -7.85
C GLY A 204 -8.43 10.25 -6.75
N LEU A 205 -7.97 10.54 -5.54
CA LEU A 205 -8.11 9.67 -4.37
C LEU A 205 -9.59 9.51 -3.96
N GLU A 206 -10.37 10.61 -3.90
CA GLU A 206 -11.79 10.52 -3.60
C GLU A 206 -12.53 9.70 -4.66
N ALA A 207 -12.26 9.93 -5.94
CA ALA A 207 -12.85 9.16 -7.03
C ALA A 207 -12.51 7.67 -6.93
N PHE A 208 -11.25 7.32 -6.59
CA PHE A 208 -10.80 5.94 -6.43
C PHE A 208 -11.48 5.24 -5.24
N HIS A 209 -11.58 5.90 -4.09
CA HIS A 209 -12.27 5.35 -2.93
C HIS A 209 -13.77 5.18 -3.18
N ASN A 210 -14.40 6.14 -3.87
CA ASN A 210 -15.81 6.02 -4.26
C ASN A 210 -16.03 4.83 -5.19
N TRP A 211 -15.10 4.60 -6.15
CA TRP A 211 -15.12 3.42 -7.00
C TRP A 211 -15.04 2.12 -6.18
N TYR A 212 -14.09 2.02 -5.23
CA TYR A 212 -13.96 0.82 -4.39
C TYR A 212 -15.24 0.51 -3.62
N TRP A 213 -15.83 1.50 -2.95
CA TRP A 213 -17.07 1.30 -2.21
C TRP A 213 -18.25 0.94 -3.10
N ARG A 214 -18.31 1.48 -4.30
CA ARG A 214 -19.39 1.23 -5.26
C ARG A 214 -19.26 -0.12 -5.96
N GLU A 215 -18.05 -0.49 -6.39
CA GLU A 215 -17.81 -1.66 -7.24
C GLU A 215 -17.31 -2.89 -6.47
N ARG A 216 -16.75 -2.72 -5.30
CA ARG A 216 -16.22 -3.79 -4.45
C ARG A 216 -16.91 -3.88 -3.08
N GLY A 217 -17.69 -2.87 -2.71
CA GLY A 217 -18.40 -2.82 -1.44
C GLY A 217 -19.53 -3.84 -1.37
N LEU A 218 -19.72 -4.46 -0.22
CA LEU A 218 -20.92 -5.21 0.10
C LEU A 218 -22.00 -4.24 0.57
N ASP A 219 -23.15 -4.27 -0.12
CA ASP A 219 -24.27 -3.39 0.16
C ASP A 219 -24.72 -3.47 1.63
N GLY A 220 -24.72 -2.32 2.28
CA GLY A 220 -25.15 -2.21 3.68
C GLY A 220 -24.14 -2.72 4.71
N VAL A 221 -23.15 -3.57 4.38
CA VAL A 221 -22.24 -4.20 5.35
C VAL A 221 -21.07 -3.29 5.73
N GLY A 222 -20.31 -2.80 4.76
CA GLY A 222 -19.09 -2.00 5.02
C GLY A 222 -17.79 -2.80 4.92
N LEU A 223 -17.83 -3.95 4.27
CA LEU A 223 -16.68 -4.72 3.82
C LEU A 223 -16.53 -4.57 2.32
N VAL A 224 -15.32 -4.80 1.80
CA VAL A 224 -15.07 -4.86 0.37
C VAL A 224 -14.51 -6.22 -0.03
N THR A 225 -14.86 -6.66 -1.22
CA THR A 225 -14.29 -7.83 -1.86
C THR A 225 -13.25 -7.43 -2.90
N VAL A 226 -12.71 -8.40 -3.60
CA VAL A 226 -11.85 -8.24 -4.78
C VAL A 226 -12.64 -8.50 -6.06
N GLY A 227 -12.14 -8.07 -7.21
CA GLY A 227 -12.86 -8.31 -8.46
C GLY A 227 -12.02 -8.10 -9.71
N SER A 228 -12.66 -8.29 -10.85
CA SER A 228 -12.11 -7.97 -12.15
C SER A 228 -13.22 -7.65 -13.14
N TYR A 229 -12.89 -7.01 -14.27
CA TYR A 229 -13.86 -6.75 -15.34
C TYR A 229 -13.87 -7.86 -16.42
N ASP A 230 -12.93 -8.78 -16.39
CA ASP A 230 -12.84 -9.90 -17.35
C ASP A 230 -13.24 -11.26 -16.77
N GLY A 231 -13.64 -11.31 -15.50
CA GLY A 231 -14.03 -12.55 -14.83
C GLY A 231 -12.89 -13.49 -14.47
N VAL A 232 -11.63 -13.08 -14.63
CA VAL A 232 -10.47 -13.93 -14.34
C VAL A 232 -10.08 -13.83 -12.87
N VAL A 233 -10.28 -14.91 -12.09
CA VAL A 233 -10.01 -14.99 -10.64
C VAL A 233 -8.56 -14.62 -10.32
N ARG A 234 -7.59 -15.11 -11.10
CA ARG A 234 -6.17 -14.79 -10.88
C ARG A 234 -5.86 -13.30 -10.95
N ARG A 235 -6.62 -12.52 -11.71
CA ARG A 235 -6.45 -11.07 -11.77
C ARG A 235 -7.09 -10.37 -10.59
N ALA A 236 -8.22 -10.86 -10.09
CA ALA A 236 -8.86 -10.34 -8.88
C ALA A 236 -7.94 -10.37 -7.65
N ARG A 237 -7.01 -11.33 -7.57
CA ARG A 237 -6.06 -11.42 -6.46
C ARG A 237 -5.17 -10.19 -6.30
N TYR A 238 -4.84 -9.51 -7.40
CA TYR A 238 -3.97 -8.33 -7.34
C TYR A 238 -4.59 -7.17 -6.56
N GLU A 239 -5.89 -7.19 -6.33
CA GLU A 239 -6.54 -6.18 -5.50
C GLU A 239 -6.26 -6.37 -3.99
N THR A 240 -5.69 -7.49 -3.55
CA THR A 240 -5.37 -7.76 -2.14
C THR A 240 -3.90 -8.09 -1.83
N TYR A 241 -3.20 -8.86 -2.63
CA TYR A 241 -1.76 -9.20 -2.52
C TYR A 241 -1.28 -9.98 -1.31
N ASP A 242 -2.08 -10.71 -0.60
CA ASP A 242 -1.61 -11.36 0.61
C ASP A 242 -2.14 -12.76 0.83
N ASN A 243 -2.71 -13.39 -0.21
CA ASN A 243 -3.55 -14.51 0.11
C ASN A 243 -3.85 -15.46 -1.05
N GLU A 244 -2.89 -16.27 -1.43
CA GLU A 244 -3.13 -17.33 -2.40
C GLU A 244 -4.06 -18.43 -1.85
N VAL A 245 -4.15 -18.58 -0.53
CA VAL A 245 -4.92 -19.65 0.11
C VAL A 245 -6.42 -19.34 0.15
N ASP A 246 -6.80 -18.11 0.48
CA ASP A 246 -8.21 -17.71 0.41
C ASP A 246 -8.71 -17.69 -1.05
N LEU A 247 -7.80 -17.38 -1.99
CA LEU A 247 -8.12 -17.41 -3.42
C LEU A 247 -8.43 -18.83 -3.96
N ASP A 248 -7.99 -19.89 -3.29
CA ASP A 248 -8.39 -21.24 -3.67
C ASP A 248 -9.92 -21.44 -3.58
N THR A 249 -10.57 -20.68 -2.71
CA THR A 249 -12.04 -20.71 -2.52
C THR A 249 -12.79 -19.60 -3.23
N LEU A 250 -12.09 -18.55 -3.67
CA LEU A 250 -12.70 -17.39 -4.34
C LEU A 250 -13.42 -17.79 -5.63
N ARG A 251 -14.66 -17.33 -5.75
CA ARG A 251 -15.46 -17.39 -6.99
C ARG A 251 -15.82 -15.98 -7.39
N LEU A 252 -15.77 -15.69 -8.68
CA LEU A 252 -16.26 -14.44 -9.24
C LEU A 252 -17.69 -14.62 -9.72
N THR A 253 -18.55 -13.68 -9.34
CA THR A 253 -19.94 -13.63 -9.76
C THR A 253 -20.23 -12.27 -10.39
N PRO A 254 -21.21 -12.17 -11.31
CA PRO A 254 -21.65 -10.87 -11.81
C PRO A 254 -22.08 -9.96 -10.66
N HIS A 255 -21.79 -8.67 -10.79
CA HIS A 255 -22.19 -7.68 -9.78
C HIS A 255 -23.74 -7.57 -9.75
N PRO A 256 -24.40 -7.79 -8.60
CA PRO A 256 -25.84 -7.61 -8.49
C PRO A 256 -26.18 -6.14 -8.80
N GLY A 257 -27.23 -5.92 -9.58
CA GLY A 257 -27.66 -4.58 -9.98
C GLY A 257 -26.89 -3.95 -11.16
N ARG A 258 -25.96 -4.69 -11.78
CA ARG A 258 -25.31 -4.29 -13.03
C ARG A 258 -25.69 -5.27 -14.14
N ALA A 259 -26.24 -4.77 -15.24
CA ALA A 259 -26.46 -5.59 -16.41
C ALA A 259 -25.10 -6.07 -16.94
N ALA A 260 -24.92 -7.38 -17.09
CA ALA A 260 -23.77 -7.94 -17.78
C ALA A 260 -23.85 -7.47 -19.25
N GLY A 261 -23.05 -6.47 -19.61
CA GLY A 261 -22.79 -6.15 -21.01
C GLY A 261 -22.08 -7.35 -21.65
N ALA A 262 -22.35 -7.65 -22.92
CA ALA A 262 -21.88 -8.81 -23.66
C ALA A 262 -20.47 -9.26 -23.27
N GLY A 263 -20.34 -10.21 -22.36
CA GLY A 263 -19.09 -10.85 -21.94
C GLY A 263 -18.20 -10.09 -20.94
N ASN A 264 -18.41 -8.81 -20.66
CA ASN A 264 -17.52 -7.95 -19.88
C ASN A 264 -18.30 -7.15 -18.83
N GLY A 265 -18.96 -7.83 -17.90
CA GLY A 265 -19.57 -7.16 -16.74
C GLY A 265 -18.57 -6.96 -15.61
N PRO A 266 -18.85 -6.05 -14.63
CA PRO A 266 -18.07 -6.06 -13.42
C PRO A 266 -18.31 -7.37 -12.67
N TRP A 267 -17.24 -8.11 -12.45
CA TRP A 267 -17.22 -9.33 -11.66
C TRP A 267 -16.67 -9.03 -10.28
N TYR A 268 -17.27 -9.56 -9.25
CA TYR A 268 -16.75 -9.42 -7.91
C TYR A 268 -16.79 -10.71 -7.11
N GLY A 269 -15.91 -10.82 -6.10
CA GLY A 269 -15.68 -12.02 -5.35
C GLY A 269 -16.80 -12.35 -4.37
N ASP A 270 -16.95 -13.63 -4.09
CA ASP A 270 -17.88 -14.17 -3.10
C ASP A 270 -17.28 -14.19 -1.67
N ILE A 271 -16.03 -13.73 -1.51
CA ILE A 271 -15.37 -13.58 -0.21
C ILE A 271 -14.84 -12.15 -0.02
N CYS A 272 -14.82 -11.70 1.25
CA CYS A 272 -14.13 -10.49 1.68
C CYS A 272 -12.86 -10.88 2.43
N ILE A 273 -11.72 -10.33 2.01
CA ILE A 273 -10.41 -10.62 2.58
C ILE A 273 -10.04 -9.50 3.55
N PRO A 274 -9.54 -9.82 4.78
CA PRO A 274 -9.25 -8.81 5.80
C PRO A 274 -8.29 -7.72 5.34
N ALA A 275 -7.22 -8.08 4.63
CA ALA A 275 -6.24 -7.13 4.15
C ALA A 275 -6.85 -6.11 3.20
N ASN A 276 -7.69 -6.55 2.24
CA ASN A 276 -8.26 -5.65 1.24
C ASN A 276 -9.13 -4.54 1.89
N THR A 277 -10.03 -4.94 2.80
CA THR A 277 -10.81 -3.95 3.56
C THR A 277 -9.91 -3.08 4.45
N SER A 278 -8.86 -3.65 5.05
CA SER A 278 -7.90 -2.90 5.88
C SER A 278 -7.14 -1.84 5.09
N TYR A 279 -6.68 -2.16 3.90
CA TYR A 279 -5.99 -1.21 3.01
C TYR A 279 -6.89 -0.03 2.65
N LEU A 280 -8.15 -0.31 2.30
CA LEU A 280 -9.10 0.75 2.01
C LEU A 280 -9.37 1.62 3.24
N LEU A 281 -9.56 1.03 4.43
CA LEU A 281 -9.80 1.78 5.66
C LEU A 281 -8.57 2.59 6.11
N LEU A 282 -7.36 2.05 5.95
CA LEU A 282 -6.12 2.79 6.16
C LEU A 282 -6.07 4.00 5.24
N SER A 283 -6.33 3.80 3.95
CA SER A 283 -6.38 4.88 2.96
C SER A 283 -7.50 5.89 3.22
N GLU A 284 -8.68 5.46 3.69
CA GLU A 284 -9.75 6.38 4.11
C GLU A 284 -9.30 7.30 5.23
N ALA A 285 -8.61 6.74 6.21
CA ALA A 285 -8.08 7.54 7.30
C ALA A 285 -6.99 8.52 6.84
N CYS A 286 -6.14 8.09 5.91
CA CYS A 286 -5.13 8.97 5.30
C CYS A 286 -5.81 10.08 4.47
N LEU A 287 -6.81 9.76 3.66
CA LEU A 287 -7.56 10.72 2.86
C LEU A 287 -8.23 11.79 3.73
N ILE A 288 -8.81 11.38 4.87
CA ILE A 288 -9.39 12.33 5.84
C ILE A 288 -8.33 13.30 6.36
N ARG A 289 -7.16 12.81 6.80
CA ARG A 289 -6.08 13.67 7.31
C ARG A 289 -5.46 14.56 6.24
N LEU A 290 -5.31 14.07 5.02
CA LEU A 290 -4.83 14.85 3.89
C LEU A 290 -5.81 15.99 3.55
N ALA A 291 -7.11 15.71 3.55
CA ALA A 291 -8.14 16.73 3.35
C ALA A 291 -8.10 17.80 4.46
N GLU A 292 -7.96 17.38 5.72
CA GLU A 292 -7.80 18.30 6.85
C GLU A 292 -6.53 19.16 6.74
N ALA A 293 -5.42 18.59 6.26
CA ALA A 293 -4.15 19.31 6.09
C ALA A 293 -4.24 20.47 5.09
N VAL A 294 -5.10 20.36 4.07
CA VAL A 294 -5.35 21.45 3.09
C VAL A 294 -6.60 22.26 3.40
N GLY A 295 -7.30 21.98 4.51
CA GLY A 295 -8.49 22.70 4.94
C GLY A 295 -9.81 22.25 4.29
N ASP A 296 -9.83 21.15 3.53
CA ASP A 296 -11.07 20.57 2.95
C ASP A 296 -11.84 19.75 4.00
N ARG A 297 -12.50 20.49 4.90
CA ARG A 297 -13.32 19.89 5.96
C ARG A 297 -14.54 19.14 5.41
N ALA A 298 -15.04 19.55 4.26
CA ALA A 298 -16.21 18.95 3.65
C ALA A 298 -15.87 17.51 3.18
N LEU A 299 -14.75 17.33 2.49
CA LEU A 299 -14.25 16.01 2.09
C LEU A 299 -14.00 15.14 3.34
N ALA A 300 -13.25 15.65 4.31
CA ALA A 300 -12.99 14.91 5.55
C ALA A 300 -14.29 14.44 6.23
N HIS A 301 -15.32 15.30 6.29
CA HIS A 301 -16.62 14.96 6.88
C HIS A 301 -17.33 13.84 6.08
N ARG A 302 -17.35 13.93 4.74
CA ARG A 302 -17.98 12.91 3.87
C ARG A 302 -17.36 11.53 4.01
N ARG A 303 -16.03 11.45 4.31
CA ARG A 303 -15.29 10.16 4.37
C ARG A 303 -15.41 9.44 5.71
N ARG A 304 -15.59 10.17 6.84
CA ARG A 304 -15.67 9.56 8.18
C ARG A 304 -16.72 8.46 8.35
N PRO A 305 -17.95 8.55 7.78
CA PRO A 305 -18.94 7.48 7.87
C PRO A 305 -18.45 6.15 7.27
N PHE A 306 -17.74 6.16 6.13
CA PHE A 306 -17.20 4.97 5.49
C PHE A 306 -16.17 4.29 6.40
N LEU A 307 -15.21 5.06 6.93
CA LEU A 307 -14.22 4.56 7.89
C LEU A 307 -14.87 3.92 9.12
N LYS A 308 -15.80 4.61 9.77
CA LYS A 308 -16.49 4.10 10.97
C LYS A 308 -17.28 2.83 10.68
N LYS A 309 -17.98 2.78 9.56
CA LYS A 309 -18.77 1.62 9.14
C LYS A 309 -17.87 0.41 8.87
N GLY A 310 -16.79 0.59 8.11
CA GLY A 310 -15.85 -0.48 7.79
C GLY A 310 -15.16 -1.05 9.02
N ILE A 311 -14.71 -0.21 9.96
CA ILE A 311 -14.10 -0.68 11.22
C ILE A 311 -15.10 -1.54 12.02
N ARG A 312 -16.36 -1.09 12.14
CA ARG A 312 -17.40 -1.89 12.84
C ARG A 312 -17.63 -3.23 12.15
N ALA A 313 -17.76 -3.20 10.81
CA ALA A 313 -18.01 -4.41 10.03
C ALA A 313 -16.88 -5.44 10.20
N MET A 314 -15.62 -5.02 10.10
CA MET A 314 -14.48 -5.92 10.31
C MET A 314 -14.48 -6.54 11.70
N ARG A 315 -14.68 -5.72 12.74
CA ARG A 315 -14.72 -6.21 14.13
C ARG A 315 -15.87 -7.19 14.37
N SER A 316 -17.01 -7.01 13.73
CA SER A 316 -18.20 -7.84 13.92
C SER A 316 -18.17 -9.14 13.12
N HIS A 317 -17.65 -9.10 11.90
CA HIS A 317 -17.76 -10.22 10.98
C HIS A 317 -16.47 -11.02 10.79
N MET A 318 -15.31 -10.34 10.82
CA MET A 318 -14.03 -10.98 10.49
C MET A 318 -13.22 -11.41 11.71
N TRP A 319 -13.42 -10.78 12.87
CA TRP A 319 -12.66 -11.13 14.08
C TRP A 319 -12.91 -12.56 14.52
N ASP A 320 -11.85 -13.33 14.75
CA ASP A 320 -11.89 -14.67 15.31
C ASP A 320 -11.16 -14.73 16.66
N GLU A 321 -11.92 -14.99 17.72
CA GLU A 321 -11.39 -15.01 19.09
C GLU A 321 -10.45 -16.19 19.32
N ALA A 322 -10.74 -17.35 18.70
CA ALA A 322 -9.95 -18.56 18.90
C ALA A 322 -8.57 -18.44 18.26
N GLN A 323 -8.51 -17.91 17.02
CA GLN A 323 -7.25 -17.75 16.29
C GLN A 323 -6.54 -16.43 16.63
N GLY A 324 -7.24 -15.48 17.28
CA GLY A 324 -6.68 -14.18 17.66
C GLY A 324 -6.28 -13.32 16.44
N CYS A 325 -7.03 -13.43 15.34
CA CYS A 325 -6.80 -12.67 14.11
C CYS A 325 -8.11 -12.39 13.36
N PHE A 326 -8.03 -11.64 12.27
CA PHE A 326 -9.15 -11.44 11.35
C PHE A 326 -9.10 -12.50 10.26
N LEU A 327 -10.24 -13.12 9.98
CA LEU A 327 -10.39 -14.15 8.95
C LEU A 327 -11.19 -13.60 7.76
N ALA A 328 -10.93 -14.14 6.57
CA ALA A 328 -11.77 -13.92 5.43
C ALA A 328 -13.19 -14.45 5.69
N VAL A 329 -14.20 -13.79 5.12
CA VAL A 329 -15.59 -14.17 5.26
C VAL A 329 -16.26 -14.35 3.92
N GLY A 330 -17.08 -15.38 3.79
CA GLY A 330 -17.97 -15.56 2.65
C GLY A 330 -19.02 -14.46 2.64
N ARG A 331 -19.34 -13.97 1.46
CA ARG A 331 -20.37 -12.94 1.27
C ARG A 331 -21.76 -13.45 1.72
N ASP A 332 -22.02 -14.72 1.48
CA ASP A 332 -23.24 -15.36 1.93
C ASP A 332 -23.16 -15.70 3.44
N GLY A 333 -23.99 -15.03 4.22
CA GLY A 333 -24.11 -15.26 5.66
C GLY A 333 -22.88 -14.90 6.50
N MET A 334 -21.89 -14.24 5.93
CA MET A 334 -20.65 -13.79 6.63
C MET A 334 -19.93 -14.94 7.37
N ARG A 335 -19.97 -16.16 6.81
CA ARG A 335 -19.28 -17.30 7.39
C ARG A 335 -17.76 -17.15 7.23
N LYS A 336 -17.04 -17.23 8.35
CA LYS A 336 -15.56 -17.16 8.36
C LYS A 336 -14.95 -18.37 7.65
N LEU A 337 -13.90 -18.14 6.89
CA LEU A 337 -13.00 -19.18 6.40
C LEU A 337 -12.05 -19.58 7.52
N SER A 338 -11.60 -20.84 7.52
CA SER A 338 -10.83 -21.41 8.65
C SER A 338 -9.33 -21.06 8.62
N VAL A 339 -8.86 -20.42 7.57
CA VAL A 339 -7.42 -20.22 7.35
C VAL A 339 -6.95 -18.89 7.91
N ALA A 340 -5.95 -18.94 8.79
CA ALA A 340 -5.23 -17.75 9.22
C ALA A 340 -4.10 -17.42 8.23
N THR A 341 -4.17 -16.25 7.65
CA THR A 341 -3.15 -15.68 6.76
C THR A 341 -2.57 -14.41 7.36
N ILE A 342 -1.41 -13.99 6.87
CA ILE A 342 -0.79 -12.73 7.31
C ILE A 342 -1.70 -11.51 7.04
N GLY A 343 -2.57 -11.60 6.05
CA GLY A 343 -3.60 -10.59 5.78
C GLY A 343 -4.57 -10.35 6.93
N GLY A 344 -4.76 -11.36 7.79
CA GLY A 344 -5.51 -11.23 9.04
C GLY A 344 -4.82 -10.38 10.12
N MET A 345 -3.53 -10.05 9.93
CA MET A 345 -2.73 -9.18 10.82
C MET A 345 -2.63 -7.73 10.30
N VAL A 346 -2.88 -7.49 9.02
CA VAL A 346 -2.87 -6.14 8.40
C VAL A 346 -3.80 -5.12 9.11
N PRO A 347 -4.96 -5.53 9.68
CA PRO A 347 -5.81 -4.63 10.46
C PRO A 347 -5.10 -3.89 11.59
N LEU A 348 -4.00 -4.43 12.14
CA LEU A 348 -3.16 -3.73 13.15
C LEU A 348 -2.62 -2.39 12.61
N GLN A 349 -2.06 -2.38 11.41
CA GLN A 349 -1.54 -1.14 10.79
C GLN A 349 -2.67 -0.11 10.58
N ALA A 350 -3.82 -0.56 10.13
CA ALA A 350 -4.97 0.30 9.91
C ALA A 350 -5.65 0.80 11.21
N GLY A 351 -5.24 0.32 12.39
CA GLY A 351 -5.83 0.73 13.65
C GLY A 351 -7.26 0.20 13.86
N ILE A 352 -7.60 -0.92 13.21
CA ILE A 352 -8.94 -1.50 13.24
C ILE A 352 -9.22 -2.25 14.54
N PRO A 353 -8.32 -3.11 15.09
CA PRO A 353 -8.58 -3.85 16.32
C PRO A 353 -8.91 -2.93 17.52
N THR A 354 -9.67 -3.44 18.47
CA THR A 354 -9.70 -2.87 19.83
C THR A 354 -8.37 -3.16 20.52
N ALA A 355 -8.08 -2.49 21.63
CA ALA A 355 -6.87 -2.76 22.41
C ALA A 355 -6.80 -4.24 22.86
N ALA A 356 -7.95 -4.82 23.27
CA ALA A 356 -8.01 -6.24 23.65
C ALA A 356 -7.75 -7.17 22.45
N GLN A 357 -8.33 -6.89 21.29
CA GLN A 357 -8.06 -7.64 20.07
C GLN A 357 -6.59 -7.54 19.65
N ALA A 358 -5.99 -6.34 19.70
CA ALA A 358 -4.58 -6.15 19.39
C ALA A 358 -3.66 -6.94 20.34
N ALA A 359 -3.98 -6.99 21.62
CA ALA A 359 -3.25 -7.81 22.59
C ALA A 359 -3.37 -9.33 22.28
N ARG A 360 -4.55 -9.78 21.85
CA ARG A 360 -4.76 -11.18 21.39
C ARG A 360 -3.94 -11.46 20.13
N MET A 361 -3.93 -10.53 19.15
CA MET A 361 -3.11 -10.63 17.94
C MET A 361 -1.62 -10.70 18.28
N ALA A 362 -1.14 -9.88 19.23
CA ALA A 362 0.25 -9.94 19.69
C ALA A 362 0.58 -11.29 20.33
N GLY A 363 -0.34 -11.87 21.08
CA GLY A 363 -0.24 -13.23 21.63
C GLY A 363 -0.16 -14.28 20.51
N ALA A 364 -1.04 -14.21 19.52
CA ALA A 364 -1.03 -15.11 18.36
C ALA A 364 0.31 -15.02 17.60
N LEU A 365 0.80 -13.81 17.32
CA LEU A 365 2.08 -13.56 16.63
C LEU A 365 3.31 -14.05 17.44
N SER A 366 3.18 -14.22 18.74
CA SER A 366 4.22 -14.79 19.61
C SER A 366 4.17 -16.32 19.66
N SER A 367 3.11 -16.95 19.15
CA SER A 367 2.91 -18.40 19.18
C SER A 367 3.71 -19.13 18.10
N PRO A 368 3.89 -20.45 18.20
CA PRO A 368 4.55 -21.26 17.17
C PRO A 368 3.92 -21.16 15.78
N HIS A 369 2.65 -20.76 15.67
CA HIS A 369 1.95 -20.59 14.39
C HIS A 369 2.63 -19.58 13.45
N TRP A 370 3.20 -18.51 14.02
CA TRP A 370 3.81 -17.40 13.28
C TRP A 370 5.31 -17.27 13.49
N ARG A 371 5.92 -18.18 14.31
CA ARG A 371 7.33 -18.17 14.68
C ARG A 371 8.12 -19.23 13.93
N THR A 372 8.34 -18.99 12.64
CA THR A 372 9.33 -19.70 11.82
C THR A 372 10.73 -19.13 12.05
N PRO A 373 11.84 -19.76 11.61
CA PRO A 373 13.18 -19.19 11.72
C PRO A 373 13.27 -17.75 11.17
N LEU A 374 12.68 -17.47 9.99
CA LEU A 374 12.33 -16.12 9.59
C LEU A 374 10.83 -15.93 9.83
N PRO A 375 10.41 -15.07 10.78
CA PRO A 375 9.03 -15.04 11.27
C PRO A 375 8.05 -14.36 10.32
N LEU A 376 6.77 -14.55 10.63
CA LEU A 376 5.63 -14.00 9.90
C LEU A 376 5.47 -14.58 8.49
N PRO A 377 5.36 -15.92 8.37
CA PRO A 377 5.02 -16.55 7.11
C PRO A 377 3.66 -16.06 6.60
N SER A 378 3.44 -16.08 5.31
CA SER A 378 2.20 -15.60 4.68
C SER A 378 0.96 -16.42 5.06
N VAL A 379 1.13 -17.64 5.55
CA VAL A 379 0.07 -18.53 6.06
C VAL A 379 0.55 -19.17 7.37
N ASP A 380 -0.38 -19.48 8.28
CA ASP A 380 -0.12 -20.25 9.48
C ASP A 380 0.71 -21.51 9.16
N ARG A 381 1.86 -21.67 9.83
CA ARG A 381 2.79 -22.77 9.52
C ARG A 381 2.24 -24.18 9.76
N PHE A 382 1.14 -24.32 10.48
CA PHE A 382 0.47 -25.60 10.71
C PHE A 382 -0.72 -25.83 9.77
N ASP A 383 -1.04 -24.87 8.86
CA ASP A 383 -2.01 -25.12 7.80
C ASP A 383 -1.47 -26.15 6.81
N ALA A 384 -2.32 -27.06 6.34
CA ALA A 384 -1.94 -28.12 5.42
C ALA A 384 -1.39 -27.58 4.06
N ARG A 385 -1.67 -26.32 3.73
CA ARG A 385 -1.22 -25.67 2.49
C ARG A 385 0.08 -24.87 2.65
N TYR A 386 0.60 -24.80 3.90
CA TYR A 386 1.86 -24.11 4.17
C TYR A 386 3.02 -24.75 3.41
N ARG A 387 3.84 -23.89 2.79
CA ARG A 387 5.15 -24.22 2.20
C ARG A 387 6.07 -23.03 2.43
N SER A 388 7.22 -23.28 3.02
CA SER A 388 8.13 -22.21 3.45
C SER A 388 8.60 -21.29 2.32
N ASP A 389 8.69 -21.82 1.11
CA ASP A 389 9.08 -21.16 -0.14
C ASP A 389 7.91 -20.90 -1.09
N GLY A 390 6.70 -21.28 -0.69
CA GLY A 390 5.51 -21.18 -1.52
C GLY A 390 4.99 -19.73 -1.63
N PHE A 391 4.91 -19.21 -2.84
CA PHE A 391 4.43 -17.85 -3.15
C PHE A 391 3.06 -17.58 -2.50
N TRP A 392 3.03 -16.68 -1.51
CA TRP A 392 1.89 -16.38 -0.64
C TRP A 392 1.27 -17.62 0.07
N ARG A 393 2.10 -18.66 0.33
CA ARG A 393 1.67 -19.91 0.97
C ARG A 393 2.55 -20.30 2.16
N GLY A 394 3.39 -19.38 2.66
CA GLY A 394 4.26 -19.63 3.80
C GLY A 394 5.60 -18.93 3.73
N ASP A 395 5.91 -18.29 2.65
CA ASP A 395 7.03 -17.36 2.48
C ASP A 395 6.84 -16.06 3.30
N VAL A 396 7.92 -15.31 3.48
CA VAL A 396 7.91 -14.05 4.25
C VAL A 396 8.06 -12.86 3.31
N TRP A 397 7.10 -11.96 3.36
CA TRP A 397 7.06 -10.75 2.54
C TRP A 397 7.43 -9.50 3.36
N PRO A 398 8.44 -8.72 2.94
CA PRO A 398 8.85 -7.52 3.67
C PRO A 398 7.72 -6.53 3.92
N SER A 399 6.81 -6.37 2.95
CA SER A 399 5.67 -5.47 3.05
C SER A 399 4.70 -5.87 4.18
N THR A 400 4.33 -7.15 4.27
CA THR A 400 3.41 -7.63 5.32
C THR A 400 4.08 -7.69 6.68
N VAL A 401 5.38 -7.98 6.75
CA VAL A 401 6.15 -7.83 8.00
C VAL A 401 6.10 -6.38 8.47
N TYR A 402 6.42 -5.41 7.59
CA TYR A 402 6.33 -3.99 7.94
C TYR A 402 4.95 -3.59 8.44
N GLN A 403 3.90 -4.00 7.75
CA GLN A 403 2.52 -3.71 8.14
C GLN A 403 2.18 -4.27 9.52
N THR A 404 2.61 -5.50 9.79
CA THR A 404 2.39 -6.16 11.07
C THR A 404 3.17 -5.49 12.19
N VAL A 405 4.47 -5.23 12.02
CA VAL A 405 5.32 -4.66 13.08
C VAL A 405 5.00 -3.18 13.34
N SER A 406 4.68 -2.39 12.31
CA SER A 406 4.23 -1.01 12.49
C SER A 406 2.90 -0.95 13.23
N GLY A 407 1.99 -1.90 12.94
CA GLY A 407 0.75 -2.07 13.66
C GLY A 407 0.95 -2.46 15.12
N LEU A 408 1.80 -3.44 15.42
CA LEU A 408 2.16 -3.81 16.79
C LEU A 408 2.73 -2.62 17.58
N ALA A 409 3.65 -1.87 16.97
CA ALA A 409 4.23 -0.67 17.58
C ALA A 409 3.18 0.39 17.89
N ARG A 410 2.21 0.59 17.00
CA ARG A 410 1.06 1.48 17.16
C ARG A 410 0.23 1.15 18.41
N TYR A 411 0.02 -0.14 18.69
CA TYR A 411 -0.72 -0.62 19.87
C TYR A 411 0.16 -0.79 21.13
N GLY A 412 1.40 -0.33 21.11
CA GLY A 412 2.30 -0.36 22.26
C GLY A 412 3.11 -1.66 22.42
N HIS A 413 2.94 -2.65 21.55
CA HIS A 413 3.69 -3.92 21.57
C HIS A 413 5.09 -3.77 20.95
N ARG A 414 5.83 -2.71 21.36
CA ARG A 414 7.12 -2.30 20.75
C ARG A 414 8.21 -3.37 20.85
N ARG A 415 8.25 -4.15 21.95
CA ARG A 415 9.25 -5.21 22.13
C ARG A 415 9.07 -6.31 21.07
N LEU A 416 7.86 -6.79 20.90
CA LEU A 416 7.56 -7.81 19.89
C LEU A 416 7.79 -7.26 18.47
N ALA A 417 7.34 -6.04 18.19
CA ALA A 417 7.59 -5.38 16.91
C ALA A 417 9.10 -5.29 16.60
N GLY A 418 9.90 -4.88 17.59
CA GLY A 418 11.35 -4.75 17.44
C GLY A 418 12.06 -6.08 17.22
N GLU A 419 11.61 -7.14 17.87
CA GLU A 419 12.11 -8.50 17.67
C GLU A 419 11.86 -8.99 16.25
N LEU A 420 10.61 -8.90 15.79
CA LEU A 420 10.20 -9.36 14.45
C LEU A 420 10.85 -8.54 13.32
N ALA A 421 10.87 -7.21 13.44
CA ALA A 421 11.55 -6.33 12.50
C ALA A 421 13.06 -6.60 12.46
N GLY A 422 13.66 -6.81 13.64
CA GLY A 422 15.09 -7.10 13.75
C GLY A 422 15.49 -8.39 13.03
N GLN A 423 14.69 -9.44 13.14
CA GLN A 423 14.95 -10.72 12.45
C GLN A 423 14.93 -10.57 10.92
N LEU A 424 14.00 -9.79 10.37
CA LEU A 424 13.99 -9.53 8.93
C LEU A 424 15.17 -8.64 8.50
N LEU A 425 15.51 -7.61 9.27
CA LEU A 425 16.68 -6.76 9.00
C LEU A 425 17.99 -7.55 9.06
N ASP A 426 18.19 -8.40 10.08
CA ASP A 426 19.34 -9.31 10.17
C ASP A 426 19.43 -10.23 8.95
N ASN A 427 18.28 -10.75 8.47
CA ASN A 427 18.25 -11.59 7.29
C ASN A 427 18.62 -10.79 6.03
N ALA A 428 18.05 -9.61 5.84
CA ALA A 428 18.31 -8.79 4.66
C ALA A 428 19.74 -8.24 4.61
N LEU A 429 20.36 -7.96 5.76
CA LEU A 429 21.78 -7.59 5.85
C LEU A 429 22.69 -8.72 5.36
N LYS A 430 22.31 -9.98 5.54
CA LYS A 430 23.09 -11.17 5.12
C LYS A 430 22.76 -11.60 3.70
N ALA A 431 21.45 -11.69 3.37
CA ALA A 431 20.96 -12.30 2.14
C ALA A 431 20.69 -11.28 1.02
N GLY A 432 20.74 -9.97 1.32
CA GLY A 432 20.32 -8.91 0.41
C GLY A 432 18.80 -8.68 0.42
N VAL A 433 18.36 -7.66 -0.31
CA VAL A 433 16.94 -7.35 -0.49
C VAL A 433 16.35 -8.22 -1.59
N SER A 434 15.25 -8.90 -1.32
CA SER A 434 14.53 -9.71 -2.29
C SER A 434 13.01 -9.48 -2.19
N GLU A 435 12.27 -9.95 -3.18
CA GLU A 435 10.82 -9.84 -3.22
C GLU A 435 10.18 -10.48 -1.99
N HIS A 436 10.58 -11.71 -1.69
CA HIS A 436 10.19 -12.45 -0.50
C HIS A 436 11.32 -13.40 -0.07
N TYR A 437 11.12 -14.12 1.02
CA TYR A 437 12.12 -15.03 1.58
C TYR A 437 11.48 -16.35 2.02
N ASP A 438 12.23 -17.43 1.92
CA ASP A 438 11.87 -18.71 2.53
C ASP A 438 11.79 -18.56 4.07
N SER A 439 10.67 -18.93 4.66
CA SER A 439 10.43 -18.74 6.10
C SER A 439 11.23 -19.70 7.00
N GLN A 440 11.79 -20.81 6.46
CA GLN A 440 12.60 -21.76 7.20
C GLN A 440 14.10 -21.45 7.10
N THR A 441 14.55 -21.04 5.92
CA THR A 441 15.99 -20.85 5.65
C THR A 441 16.41 -19.39 5.60
N GLY A 442 15.48 -18.47 5.39
CA GLY A 442 15.78 -17.07 5.09
C GLY A 442 16.34 -16.82 3.69
N ALA A 443 16.38 -17.84 2.83
CA ALA A 443 16.89 -17.71 1.47
C ALA A 443 16.05 -16.69 0.67
N PRO A 444 16.71 -15.83 -0.15
CA PRO A 444 16.02 -14.87 -0.99
C PRO A 444 15.25 -15.57 -2.10
N LEU A 445 14.02 -15.14 -2.34
CA LEU A 445 13.11 -15.67 -3.34
C LEU A 445 12.54 -14.52 -4.21
N GLY A 446 12.06 -14.87 -5.40
CA GLY A 446 11.47 -13.91 -6.33
C GLY A 446 12.48 -12.93 -6.93
N VAL A 447 12.09 -11.69 -7.11
CA VAL A 447 12.89 -10.64 -7.77
C VAL A 447 13.91 -10.03 -6.80
N PRO A 448 15.22 -10.09 -7.09
CA PRO A 448 16.23 -9.43 -6.26
C PRO A 448 16.08 -7.91 -6.36
N ASN A 449 16.30 -7.23 -5.23
CA ASN A 449 16.19 -5.78 -5.11
C ASN A 449 14.82 -5.24 -5.59
N LEU A 450 13.73 -5.95 -5.32
CA LEU A 450 12.40 -5.45 -5.64
C LEU A 450 12.15 -4.12 -4.92
N GLY A 451 11.64 -3.12 -5.64
CA GLY A 451 11.45 -1.77 -5.12
C GLY A 451 10.59 -1.71 -3.86
N MET A 452 9.47 -2.43 -3.84
CA MET A 452 8.59 -2.51 -2.67
C MET A 452 9.30 -3.05 -1.43
N SER A 453 10.23 -3.99 -1.60
CA SER A 453 10.97 -4.59 -0.48
C SER A 453 11.97 -3.63 0.18
N ALA A 454 12.22 -2.46 -0.42
CA ALA A 454 12.93 -1.36 0.22
C ALA A 454 12.29 -0.92 1.55
N VAL A 455 11.05 -1.31 1.82
CA VAL A 455 10.36 -1.12 3.10
C VAL A 455 11.13 -1.70 4.30
N ILE A 456 12.06 -2.63 4.07
CA ILE A 456 12.99 -3.13 5.10
C ILE A 456 13.80 -1.95 5.66
N LEU A 457 14.30 -1.06 4.81
CA LEU A 457 14.98 0.18 5.23
C LEU A 457 14.03 1.12 5.99
N THR A 458 12.77 1.21 5.57
CA THR A 458 11.74 2.00 6.29
C THR A 458 11.58 1.54 7.73
N MET A 459 11.68 0.23 8.02
CA MET A 459 11.63 -0.27 9.41
C MET A 459 12.78 0.28 10.27
N ALA A 460 13.98 0.38 9.71
CA ALA A 460 15.13 0.97 10.38
C ALA A 460 14.94 2.50 10.60
N LEU A 461 14.46 3.21 9.59
CA LEU A 461 14.20 4.66 9.64
C LEU A 461 13.07 5.05 10.61
N GLU A 462 12.10 4.18 10.84
CA GLU A 462 11.03 4.37 11.82
C GLU A 462 11.38 3.87 13.23
N GLY A 463 12.60 3.34 13.42
CA GLY A 463 13.05 2.79 14.68
C GLY A 463 12.22 1.60 15.16
N LEU A 464 11.61 0.84 14.22
CA LEU A 464 10.85 -0.37 14.54
C LEU A 464 11.76 -1.48 15.04
N SER A 465 13.05 -1.49 14.67
CA SER A 465 14.07 -2.34 15.26
C SER A 465 15.10 -1.50 16.02
N PRO A 466 15.11 -1.51 17.36
CA PRO A 466 16.07 -0.72 18.13
C PRO A 466 17.55 -1.01 17.80
N ARG A 467 17.86 -2.26 17.39
CA ARG A 467 19.23 -2.68 17.02
C ARG A 467 19.69 -2.11 15.67
N HIS A 468 18.75 -1.72 14.81
CA HIS A 468 19.00 -1.29 13.44
C HIS A 468 18.40 0.10 13.19
N ALA A 469 18.53 1.02 14.14
CA ALA A 469 17.91 2.34 13.99
C ALA A 469 18.76 3.27 13.12
N ILE A 470 18.11 3.92 12.16
CA ILE A 470 18.63 5.04 11.39
C ILE A 470 17.74 6.25 11.67
N ARG A 471 18.35 7.40 11.94
CA ARG A 471 17.62 8.68 12.06
C ARG A 471 17.73 9.45 10.76
N VAL A 472 16.67 10.10 10.37
CA VAL A 472 16.70 11.12 9.31
C VAL A 472 17.08 12.45 9.99
N ALA A 473 18.07 13.16 9.41
CA ALA A 473 18.62 14.44 9.94
C ALA A 473 17.57 15.56 9.97
#